data_885273d8462d8220660b2d27bb7d074b
#
_entry.id   885273d8462d8220660b2d27bb7d074b
#
_cell.length_a   1.000
_cell.length_b   1.000
_cell.length_c   1.000
_cell.angle_alpha   90.00
_cell.angle_beta   90.00
_cell.angle_gamma   90.00
#
_symmetry.space_group_name_H-M   'P 1'
#
loop_
_entity.id
_entity.type
_entity.pdbx_description
1 polymer ?
#
loop_
_entity_poly.entity_id
_entity_poly.type
_entity_poly.pdbx_seq_one_letter_code
_entity_poly.pdbx_strand_id
1 'polypeptide(L)'
;MLQHPDFQITDKEVMVSWFALGLTGEAGEVADLVKKGIYHQQGLDHEKLKKELGDVLWYLSALADHLGMSLGEIMQANIEKLKARFPEGYDPKRTTFKEGKAE
;
A
#
# COMPACT_ATOMS: atom_id res chain seq x y z
N MET A 1 -18.84 16.01 -16.24
CA MET A 1 -19.47 15.72 -14.98
C MET A 1 -19.64 17.00 -14.16
N LEU A 2 -20.78 17.17 -13.59
CA LEU A 2 -21.07 18.38 -12.86
C LEU A 2 -20.78 18.19 -11.38
N GLN A 3 -20.08 19.16 -10.85
CA GLN A 3 -19.70 19.17 -9.46
C GLN A 3 -20.78 19.84 -8.64
N HIS A 4 -21.04 19.31 -7.45
CA HIS A 4 -21.98 19.94 -6.54
C HIS A 4 -21.51 21.37 -6.27
N PRO A 5 -22.41 22.36 -6.28
CA PRO A 5 -22.00 23.76 -6.11
C PRO A 5 -21.21 24.04 -4.83
N ASP A 6 -21.50 23.31 -3.76
CA ASP A 6 -20.82 23.48 -2.49
C ASP A 6 -19.60 22.60 -2.33
N PHE A 7 -19.34 21.73 -3.30
CA PHE A 7 -18.21 20.84 -3.22
C PHE A 7 -16.93 21.56 -3.59
N GLN A 8 -15.92 21.46 -2.75
CA GLN A 8 -14.63 22.04 -3.01
C GLN A 8 -13.54 21.10 -2.58
N ILE A 9 -12.52 21.00 -3.42
CA ILE A 9 -11.36 20.18 -3.11
C ILE A 9 -10.29 21.11 -2.56
N THR A 10 -9.80 20.78 -1.37
CA THR A 10 -8.74 21.59 -0.74
C THR A 10 -7.39 21.24 -1.32
N ASP A 11 -6.42 22.15 -1.15
CA ASP A 11 -5.05 21.86 -1.58
C ASP A 11 -4.49 20.63 -0.90
N LYS A 12 -4.84 20.43 0.38
CA LYS A 12 -4.39 19.26 1.10
C LYS A 12 -4.92 17.97 0.46
N GLU A 13 -6.19 18.00 0.07
CA GLU A 13 -6.80 16.84 -0.57
C GLU A 13 -6.16 16.55 -1.92
N VAL A 14 -5.80 17.59 -2.67
CA VAL A 14 -5.08 17.40 -3.92
C VAL A 14 -3.75 16.69 -3.66
N MET A 15 -3.01 17.15 -2.65
CA MET A 15 -1.73 16.53 -2.32
C MET A 15 -1.90 15.09 -1.87
N VAL A 16 -2.91 14.83 -1.04
CA VAL A 16 -3.20 13.47 -0.60
C VAL A 16 -3.48 12.58 -1.81
N SER A 17 -4.25 13.07 -2.76
CA SER A 17 -4.56 12.28 -3.96
C SER A 17 -3.31 12.00 -4.79
N TRP A 18 -2.40 12.97 -4.91
CA TRP A 18 -1.16 12.76 -5.65
C TRP A 18 -0.32 11.66 -5.02
N PHE A 19 -0.18 11.69 -3.70
CA PHE A 19 0.62 10.67 -3.01
C PHE A 19 -0.05 9.30 -3.09
N ALA A 20 -1.38 9.25 -3.03
CA ALA A 20 -2.11 7.98 -3.17
C ALA A 20 -1.92 7.40 -4.57
N LEU A 21 -2.02 8.24 -5.60
CA LEU A 21 -1.82 7.80 -6.98
C LEU A 21 -0.37 7.39 -7.21
N GLY A 22 0.58 8.14 -6.64
CA GLY A 22 1.99 7.78 -6.74
C GLY A 22 2.28 6.44 -6.10
N LEU A 23 1.67 6.17 -4.95
CA LEU A 23 1.82 4.89 -4.27
C LEU A 23 1.36 3.75 -5.16
N THR A 24 0.20 3.90 -5.80
CA THR A 24 -0.32 2.89 -6.71
C THR A 24 0.61 2.66 -7.89
N GLY A 25 1.14 3.76 -8.46
CA GLY A 25 2.05 3.66 -9.58
C GLY A 25 3.33 2.91 -9.23
N GLU A 26 3.92 3.23 -8.09
CA GLU A 26 5.15 2.57 -7.68
C GLU A 26 4.92 1.12 -7.31
N ALA A 27 3.79 0.81 -6.69
CA ALA A 27 3.44 -0.58 -6.41
C ALA A 27 3.31 -1.36 -7.71
N GLY A 28 2.75 -0.74 -8.75
CA GLY A 28 2.65 -1.34 -10.06
C GLY A 28 4.02 -1.63 -10.67
N GLU A 29 4.99 -0.73 -10.46
CA GLU A 29 6.34 -0.95 -10.95
C GLU A 29 6.97 -2.17 -10.29
N VAL A 30 6.75 -2.35 -8.99
CA VAL A 30 7.22 -3.54 -8.29
C VAL A 30 6.61 -4.79 -8.90
N ALA A 31 5.30 -4.77 -9.12
CA ALA A 31 4.61 -5.92 -9.71
C ALA A 31 5.16 -6.25 -11.09
N ASP A 32 5.44 -5.21 -11.88
CA ASP A 32 5.97 -5.40 -13.23
C ASP A 32 7.35 -6.05 -13.21
N LEU A 33 8.21 -5.60 -12.30
CA LEU A 33 9.55 -6.20 -12.17
C LEU A 33 9.46 -7.66 -11.76
N VAL A 34 8.58 -7.98 -10.82
CA VAL A 34 8.40 -9.37 -10.39
C VAL A 34 7.89 -10.22 -11.54
N LYS A 35 6.89 -9.71 -12.25
CA LYS A 35 6.33 -10.42 -13.40
C LYS A 35 7.40 -10.72 -14.44
N LYS A 36 8.20 -9.73 -14.79
CA LYS A 36 9.25 -9.91 -15.78
C LYS A 36 10.31 -10.88 -15.29
N GLY A 37 10.66 -10.81 -14.02
CA GLY A 37 11.66 -11.70 -13.45
C GLY A 37 11.23 -13.15 -13.49
N ILE A 38 9.98 -13.41 -13.20
CA ILE A 38 9.48 -14.78 -13.09
C ILE A 38 8.95 -15.31 -14.42
N TYR A 39 8.00 -14.58 -15.01
CA TYR A 39 7.29 -15.12 -16.18
C TYR A 39 8.00 -14.87 -17.49
N HIS A 40 8.84 -13.84 -17.56
CA HIS A 40 9.67 -13.61 -18.73
C HIS A 40 11.08 -14.19 -18.57
N GLN A 41 11.31 -14.89 -17.48
CA GLN A 41 12.53 -15.64 -17.22
C GLN A 41 13.80 -14.77 -17.25
N GLN A 42 13.65 -13.52 -16.87
CA GLN A 42 14.79 -12.61 -16.80
C GLN A 42 15.52 -12.67 -15.47
N GLY A 43 14.93 -13.33 -14.48
CA GLY A 43 15.44 -13.34 -13.13
C GLY A 43 15.01 -12.11 -12.35
N LEU A 44 14.96 -12.24 -11.05
CA LEU A 44 14.59 -11.12 -10.18
C LEU A 44 15.80 -10.22 -9.98
N ASP A 45 15.65 -8.96 -10.32
CA ASP A 45 16.71 -7.96 -10.13
C ASP A 45 16.52 -7.33 -8.75
N HIS A 46 17.27 -7.85 -7.79
CA HIS A 46 17.11 -7.43 -6.39
C HIS A 46 17.44 -5.96 -6.16
N GLU A 47 18.43 -5.44 -6.89
CA GLU A 47 18.79 -4.03 -6.72
C GLU A 47 17.72 -3.11 -7.26
N LYS A 48 17.13 -3.44 -8.38
CA LYS A 48 16.02 -2.68 -8.93
C LYS A 48 14.81 -2.77 -8.02
N LEU A 49 14.50 -3.98 -7.54
CA LEU A 49 13.38 -4.18 -6.64
C LEU A 49 13.54 -3.36 -5.37
N LYS A 50 14.75 -3.33 -4.83
CA LYS A 50 15.01 -2.55 -3.62
C LYS A 50 14.68 -1.08 -3.86
N LYS A 51 15.08 -0.53 -4.99
CA LYS A 51 14.82 0.87 -5.30
C LYS A 51 13.35 1.14 -5.49
N GLU A 52 12.64 0.25 -6.19
CA GLU A 52 11.22 0.45 -6.40
C GLU A 52 10.43 0.29 -5.11
N LEU A 53 10.85 -0.64 -4.26
CA LEU A 53 10.23 -0.77 -2.95
C LEU A 53 10.48 0.47 -2.10
N GLY A 54 11.65 1.08 -2.28
CA GLY A 54 11.95 2.34 -1.62
C GLY A 54 10.99 3.45 -2.06
N ASP A 55 10.68 3.49 -3.35
CA ASP A 55 9.75 4.47 -3.86
C ASP A 55 8.34 4.25 -3.30
N VAL A 56 7.91 2.99 -3.18
CA VAL A 56 6.63 2.65 -2.55
C VAL A 56 6.62 3.18 -1.13
N LEU A 57 7.69 2.92 -0.40
CA LEU A 57 7.79 3.34 0.99
C LEU A 57 7.78 4.86 1.11
N TRP A 58 8.43 5.54 0.19
CA TRP A 58 8.47 7.00 0.19
C TRP A 58 7.06 7.59 0.01
N TYR A 59 6.31 7.08 -0.97
CA TYR A 59 4.95 7.58 -1.19
C TYR A 59 4.03 7.24 -0.03
N LEU A 60 4.20 6.04 0.53
CA LEU A 60 3.42 5.65 1.69
C LEU A 60 3.70 6.59 2.87
N SER A 61 4.98 6.88 3.08
CA SER A 61 5.39 7.75 4.17
C SER A 61 4.85 9.17 3.99
N ALA A 62 4.93 9.69 2.76
CA ALA A 62 4.44 11.02 2.47
C ALA A 62 2.93 11.10 2.64
N LEU A 63 2.22 10.08 2.18
CA LEU A 63 0.76 10.04 2.33
C LEU A 63 0.38 10.00 3.80
N ALA A 64 1.02 9.14 4.57
CA ALA A 64 0.75 9.04 6.00
C ALA A 64 0.98 10.38 6.68
N ASP A 65 2.09 11.04 6.36
CA ASP A 65 2.42 12.33 6.95
C ASP A 65 1.35 13.36 6.65
N HIS A 66 0.86 13.41 5.43
CA HIS A 66 -0.18 14.37 5.06
C HIS A 66 -1.53 14.06 5.71
N LEU A 67 -1.72 12.81 6.12
CA LEU A 67 -2.93 12.41 6.84
C LEU A 67 -2.77 12.52 8.35
N GLY A 68 -1.60 12.99 8.82
CA GLY A 68 -1.36 13.16 10.23
C GLY A 68 -1.09 11.86 10.97
N MET A 69 -0.61 10.85 10.27
CA MET A 69 -0.33 9.54 10.83
C MET A 69 1.16 9.24 10.78
N SER A 70 1.67 8.54 11.78
CA SER A 70 3.03 8.04 11.72
C SER A 70 3.00 6.61 11.17
N LEU A 71 4.12 6.20 10.58
CA LEU A 71 4.23 4.83 10.11
C LEU A 71 4.12 3.84 11.27
N GLY A 72 4.61 4.23 12.45
CA GLY A 72 4.48 3.40 13.64
C GLY A 72 3.04 3.13 14.01
N GLU A 73 2.21 4.19 13.96
CA GLU A 73 0.78 4.04 14.24
C GLU A 73 0.13 3.09 13.25
N ILE A 74 0.47 3.24 11.98
CA ILE A 74 -0.10 2.39 10.93
C ILE A 74 0.31 0.95 11.15
N MET A 75 1.58 0.71 11.47
CA MET A 75 2.06 -0.64 11.73
C MET A 75 1.39 -1.24 12.97
N GLN A 76 1.23 -0.44 14.03
CA GLN A 76 0.59 -0.93 15.23
C GLN A 76 -0.87 -1.32 14.96
N ALA A 77 -1.58 -0.47 14.21
CA ALA A 77 -2.96 -0.77 13.85
C ALA A 77 -3.05 -2.06 13.03
N ASN A 78 -2.08 -2.26 12.15
CA ASN A 78 -2.05 -3.47 11.35
C ASN A 78 -1.78 -4.71 12.19
N ILE A 79 -0.86 -4.60 13.15
CA ILE A 79 -0.56 -5.71 14.05
C ILE A 79 -1.81 -6.09 14.84
N GLU A 80 -2.51 -5.10 15.36
CA GLU A 80 -3.72 -5.36 16.12
C GLU A 80 -4.82 -6.00 15.27
N LYS A 81 -4.94 -5.54 14.04
CA LYS A 81 -5.90 -6.13 13.11
C LYS A 81 -5.56 -7.59 12.84
N LEU A 82 -4.28 -7.89 12.63
CA LEU A 82 -3.85 -9.25 12.35
C LEU A 82 -4.03 -10.15 13.56
N LYS A 83 -3.79 -9.64 14.75
CA LYS A 83 -4.03 -10.42 15.98
C LYS A 83 -5.50 -10.76 16.14
N ALA A 84 -6.37 -9.84 15.80
CA ALA A 84 -7.80 -10.11 15.87
C ALA A 84 -8.24 -11.16 14.85
N ARG A 85 -7.62 -11.11 13.65
CA ARG A 85 -7.95 -12.05 12.58
C ARG A 85 -7.33 -13.42 12.82
N PHE A 86 -6.12 -13.45 13.36
CA PHE A 86 -5.37 -14.69 13.61
C PHE A 86 -4.92 -14.73 15.07
N PRO A 87 -5.86 -14.95 16.02
CA PRO A 87 -5.50 -14.84 17.44
C PRO A 87 -4.46 -15.87 17.89
N GLU A 88 -4.31 -16.96 17.15
CA GLU A 88 -3.32 -17.99 17.47
C GLU A 88 -2.13 -17.94 16.52
N GLY A 89 -1.95 -16.81 15.85
CA GLY A 89 -0.87 -16.64 14.91
C GLY A 89 -1.28 -17.01 13.50
N TYR A 90 -0.43 -16.63 12.56
CA TYR A 90 -0.72 -16.86 11.15
C TYR A 90 -0.62 -18.33 10.81
N ASP A 91 -1.63 -18.86 10.13
CA ASP A 91 -1.65 -20.23 9.65
C ASP A 91 -2.05 -20.22 8.18
N PRO A 92 -1.13 -20.57 7.27
CA PRO A 92 -1.44 -20.54 5.84
C PRO A 92 -2.63 -21.40 5.46
N LYS A 93 -2.87 -22.46 6.21
CA LYS A 93 -3.98 -23.37 5.91
C LYS A 93 -5.33 -22.75 6.23
N ARG A 94 -5.35 -21.75 7.09
CA ARG A 94 -6.58 -21.06 7.48
C ARG A 94 -6.79 -19.77 6.72
N THR A 95 -5.80 -19.38 5.92
CA THR A 95 -5.83 -18.10 5.25
C THR A 95 -6.72 -18.18 4.05
N THR A 96 -7.87 -17.58 4.13
CA THR A 96 -8.73 -17.42 2.98
C THR A 96 -9.33 -16.03 3.07
N PHE A 97 -9.71 -15.52 1.93
CA PHE A 97 -10.35 -14.22 1.92
C PHE A 97 -11.68 -14.25 2.66
N LYS A 98 -12.34 -15.39 2.67
CA LYS A 98 -13.59 -15.50 3.38
C LYS A 98 -13.40 -15.32 4.87
N GLU A 99 -12.37 -15.93 5.40
CA GLU A 99 -12.08 -15.81 6.82
C GLU A 99 -11.44 -14.46 7.14
N GLY A 100 -10.69 -13.95 6.20
CA GLY A 100 -9.96 -12.73 6.43
C GLY A 100 -10.76 -11.48 6.26
N LYS A 101 -11.98 -11.58 5.89
CA LYS A 101 -12.75 -10.39 5.70
C LYS A 101 -12.95 -9.67 6.98
N ALA A 102 -13.06 -8.75 7.10
CA ALA A 102 -13.25 -8.12 8.17
C ALA A 102 -12.61 -7.06 8.52
N GLU A 103 -12.54 -6.82 8.52
CA GLU A 103 -12.12 -5.94 8.91
C GLU A 103 -11.98 -5.32 8.93
#